data_ba1c705e50933e986e348215e7d08527
#
_entry.id   ba1c705e50933e986e348215e7d08527
#
_cell.length_a   1.000
_cell.length_b   1.000
_cell.length_c   1.000
_cell.angle_alpha   90.00
_cell.angle_beta   90.00
_cell.angle_gamma   90.00
#
_symmetry.space_group_name_H-M   'P 1'
#
loop_
_entity.id
_entity.type
_entity.pdbx_description
1 polymer ?
#
loop_
_entity_poly.entity_id
_entity_poly.type
_entity_poly.pdbx_seq_one_letter_code
_entity_poly.pdbx_strand_id
1 'polypeptide(L)'
;MKIAVAGYGNLGKAAARAVNEEKDLKLVGVFSRRDVKTIAAPENVKLFPFDLIENFKNDIDVVLNCMGSANDLPKTTPYLASIFNTVDSFDTHAKIPEHFEEVQKAASASGKTALISVGWDPGLFSLARLYMTS
;
A
#
# COMPACT_ATOMS: atom_id res chain seq x y z
N MET A 1 -1.02 15.74 2.24
CA MET A 1 -1.06 14.37 2.81
C MET A 1 0.27 13.67 2.56
N LYS A 2 0.83 13.08 3.59
CA LYS A 2 2.16 12.43 3.53
C LYS A 2 1.98 10.95 3.23
N ILE A 3 2.54 10.50 2.11
CA ILE A 3 2.36 9.15 1.56
C ILE A 3 3.69 8.41 1.57
N ALA A 4 3.67 7.16 1.95
CA ALA A 4 4.78 6.23 1.76
C ALA A 4 4.33 5.08 0.84
N VAL A 5 5.28 4.52 0.12
CA VAL A 5 5.06 3.34 -0.72
C VAL A 5 5.86 2.19 -0.14
N ALA A 6 5.24 1.05 0.08
CA ALA A 6 5.90 -0.18 0.47
C ALA A 6 6.03 -1.10 -0.74
N GLY A 7 7.27 -1.43 -1.09
CA GLY A 7 7.59 -2.20 -2.29
C GLY A 7 7.95 -1.30 -3.48
N TYR A 8 8.91 -1.72 -4.28
CA TYR A 8 9.38 -0.95 -5.42
C TYR A 8 9.53 -1.82 -6.68
N GLY A 9 8.54 -2.65 -6.92
CA GLY A 9 8.34 -3.31 -8.21
C GLY A 9 7.61 -2.38 -9.18
N ASN A 10 7.01 -2.93 -10.22
CA ASN A 10 6.32 -2.12 -11.23
C ASN A 10 5.20 -1.25 -10.64
N LEU A 11 4.40 -1.82 -9.75
CA LEU A 11 3.32 -1.08 -9.10
C LEU A 11 3.86 0.01 -8.18
N GLY A 12 4.86 -0.32 -7.37
CA GLY A 12 5.48 0.65 -6.45
C GLY A 12 6.13 1.82 -7.16
N LYS A 13 6.80 1.57 -8.28
CA LYS A 13 7.37 2.62 -9.13
C LYS A 13 6.28 3.55 -9.68
N ALA A 14 5.20 2.96 -10.19
CA ALA A 14 4.07 3.73 -10.72
C ALA A 14 3.38 4.55 -9.62
N ALA A 15 3.19 3.96 -8.45
CA ALA A 15 2.58 4.65 -7.30
C ALA A 15 3.44 5.82 -6.83
N ALA A 16 4.75 5.62 -6.68
CA ALA A 16 5.66 6.68 -6.27
C ALA A 16 5.66 7.85 -7.26
N ARG A 17 5.66 7.54 -8.55
CA ARG A 17 5.57 8.54 -9.61
C ARG A 17 4.25 9.32 -9.53
N ALA A 18 3.13 8.62 -9.40
CA ALA A 18 1.82 9.24 -9.32
C ALA A 18 1.70 10.17 -8.11
N VAL A 19 2.23 9.76 -6.95
CA VAL A 19 2.25 10.60 -5.75
C VAL A 19 3.06 11.87 -5.99
N ASN A 20 4.22 11.75 -6.62
CA ASN A 20 5.08 12.91 -6.91
C ASN A 20 4.47 13.88 -7.92
N GLU A 21 3.56 13.42 -8.76
CA GLU A 21 2.86 14.27 -9.74
C GLU A 21 1.67 15.04 -9.15
N GLU A 22 1.20 14.66 -7.95
CA GLU A 22 0.06 15.28 -7.30
C GLU A 22 0.49 16.38 -6.32
N LYS A 23 -0.10 17.57 -6.45
CA LYS A 23 0.25 18.74 -5.64
C LYS A 23 -0.11 18.58 -4.15
N ASP A 24 -1.19 17.87 -3.87
CA ASP A 24 -1.71 17.69 -2.52
C ASP A 24 -1.06 16.53 -1.77
N LEU A 25 -0.19 15.78 -2.44
CA LEU A 25 0.48 14.62 -1.88
C LEU A 25 1.99 14.87 -1.78
N LYS A 26 2.57 14.34 -0.72
CA LYS A 26 4.03 14.38 -0.53
C LYS A 26 4.52 12.95 -0.35
N LEU A 27 5.43 12.52 -1.22
CA LEU A 27 6.08 11.22 -1.08
C LEU A 27 7.17 11.33 -0.01
N VAL A 28 6.94 10.65 1.12
CA VAL A 28 7.92 10.56 2.20
C VAL A 28 9.08 9.68 1.78
N GLY A 29 8.78 8.53 1.16
CA GLY A 29 9.77 7.61 0.66
C GLY A 29 9.15 6.29 0.23
N VAL A 30 10.02 5.43 -0.30
CA VAL A 30 9.70 4.06 -0.68
C VAL A 30 10.46 3.12 0.25
N PHE A 31 9.75 2.17 0.82
CA PHE A 31 10.30 1.20 1.77
C PHE A 31 10.37 -0.16 1.09
N SER A 32 11.59 -0.73 0.99
CA SER A 32 11.83 -1.98 0.29
C SER A 32 12.54 -2.99 1.17
N ARG A 33 12.19 -4.27 0.98
CA ARG A 33 12.90 -5.38 1.64
C ARG A 33 14.18 -5.75 0.89
N ARG A 34 14.31 -5.33 -0.37
CA ARG A 34 15.56 -5.51 -1.11
C ARG A 34 16.60 -4.52 -0.59
N ASP A 35 17.88 -4.84 -0.77
CA ASP A 35 18.95 -3.91 -0.43
C ASP A 35 18.79 -2.62 -1.24
N VAL A 36 18.53 -1.51 -0.57
CA VAL A 36 18.25 -0.23 -1.21
C VAL A 36 19.43 0.28 -2.05
N LYS A 37 20.65 -0.17 -1.73
CA LYS A 37 21.85 0.19 -2.48
C LYS A 37 21.87 -0.43 -3.88
N THR A 38 21.09 -1.49 -4.10
CA THR A 38 21.02 -2.18 -5.40
C THR A 38 19.89 -1.67 -6.27
N ILE A 39 19.08 -0.72 -5.78
CA ILE A 39 17.89 -0.23 -6.47
C ILE A 39 18.19 1.13 -7.10
N ALA A 40 17.99 1.24 -8.41
CA ALA A 40 18.04 2.52 -9.11
C ALA A 40 16.70 3.24 -8.97
N ALA A 41 16.73 4.50 -8.53
CA ALA A 41 15.54 5.33 -8.39
C ALA A 41 15.86 6.78 -8.78
N PRO A 42 14.83 7.54 -9.25
CA PRO A 42 14.99 8.97 -9.49
C PRO A 42 15.37 9.74 -8.22
N GLU A 43 15.98 10.92 -8.37
CA GLU A 43 16.38 11.76 -7.24
C GLU A 43 15.24 12.16 -6.31
N ASN A 44 14.03 12.26 -6.84
CA ASN A 44 12.84 12.62 -6.07
C ASN A 44 12.18 11.42 -5.36
N VAL A 45 12.84 10.26 -5.35
CA VAL A 45 12.38 9.06 -4.66
C VAL A 45 13.45 8.63 -3.68
N LYS A 46 13.16 8.79 -2.38
CA LYS A 46 14.03 8.30 -1.32
C LYS A 46 13.70 6.85 -1.01
N LEU A 47 14.73 6.02 -0.92
CA LEU A 47 14.59 4.59 -0.63
C LEU A 47 15.07 4.31 0.80
N PHE A 48 14.26 3.55 1.53
CA PHE A 48 14.57 3.12 2.89
C PHE A 48 14.37 1.61 3.03
N PRO A 49 15.12 0.95 3.93
CA PRO A 49 14.80 -0.42 4.30
C PRO A 49 13.40 -0.51 4.92
N PHE A 50 12.66 -1.54 4.53
CA PHE A 50 11.29 -1.74 5.03
C PHE A 50 11.23 -1.84 6.56
N ASP A 51 12.26 -2.43 7.18
CA ASP A 51 12.32 -2.58 8.64
C ASP A 51 12.32 -1.26 9.40
N LEU A 52 12.66 -0.15 8.74
CA LEU A 52 12.68 1.18 9.35
C LEU A 52 11.33 1.90 9.30
N ILE A 53 10.30 1.32 8.67
CA ILE A 53 9.03 2.03 8.44
C ILE A 53 8.36 2.48 9.74
N GLU A 54 8.47 1.70 10.81
CA GLU A 54 7.91 2.06 12.11
C GLU A 54 8.45 3.38 12.66
N ASN A 55 9.70 3.70 12.34
CA ASN A 55 10.33 4.94 12.79
C ASN A 55 9.68 6.19 12.18
N PHE A 56 8.90 6.00 11.12
CA PHE A 56 8.21 7.08 10.40
C PHE A 56 6.73 7.22 10.77
N LYS A 57 6.28 6.57 11.84
CA LYS A 57 4.84 6.53 12.17
C LYS A 57 4.20 7.91 12.36
N ASN A 58 4.98 8.91 12.74
CA ASN A 58 4.49 10.28 12.90
C ASN A 58 4.66 11.13 11.63
N ASP A 59 5.32 10.58 10.61
CA ASP A 59 5.67 11.30 9.39
C ASP A 59 4.90 10.79 8.16
N ILE A 60 4.11 9.74 8.31
CA ILE A 60 3.35 9.13 7.23
C ILE A 60 1.87 9.13 7.60
N ASP A 61 1.04 9.63 6.70
CA ASP A 61 -0.42 9.59 6.87
C ASP A 61 -1.01 8.29 6.29
N VAL A 62 -0.53 7.86 5.13
CA VAL A 62 -1.03 6.65 4.44
C VAL A 62 0.14 5.90 3.81
N VAL A 63 0.12 4.57 3.93
CA VAL A 63 1.03 3.68 3.22
C VAL A 63 0.30 3.01 2.07
N LEU A 64 0.84 3.14 0.87
CA LEU A 64 0.41 2.37 -0.30
C LEU A 64 1.22 1.07 -0.32
N ASN A 65 0.58 -0.04 -0.02
CA ASN A 65 1.25 -1.34 0.02
C ASN A 65 1.27 -1.96 -1.38
N CYS A 66 2.38 -1.81 -2.07
CA CYS A 66 2.62 -2.26 -3.44
C CYS A 66 3.49 -3.53 -3.50
N MET A 67 3.54 -4.29 -2.43
CA MET A 67 4.25 -5.56 -2.38
C MET A 67 3.50 -6.67 -3.12
N GLY A 68 4.08 -7.84 -3.24
CA GLY A 68 3.48 -8.96 -3.96
C GLY A 68 2.15 -9.41 -3.37
N SER A 69 1.12 -9.47 -4.21
CA SER A 69 -0.24 -9.74 -3.77
C SER A 69 -0.41 -11.11 -3.12
N ALA A 70 0.13 -12.16 -3.76
CA ALA A 70 -0.11 -13.53 -3.30
C ALA A 70 0.57 -13.87 -1.98
N ASN A 71 1.82 -13.41 -1.80
CA ASN A 71 2.66 -13.86 -0.69
C ASN A 71 2.95 -12.78 0.35
N ASP A 72 2.98 -11.52 -0.05
CA ASP A 72 3.41 -10.44 0.82
C ASP A 72 2.25 -9.69 1.48
N LEU A 73 1.23 -9.32 0.70
CA LEU A 73 0.12 -8.52 1.22
C LEU A 73 -0.63 -9.16 2.37
N PRO A 74 -0.87 -10.50 2.39
CA PRO A 74 -1.55 -11.12 3.53
C PRO A 74 -0.84 -10.93 4.87
N LYS A 75 0.46 -10.73 4.84
CA LYS A 75 1.29 -10.51 6.04
C LYS A 75 1.54 -9.03 6.29
N THR A 76 1.87 -8.29 5.23
CA THR A 76 2.33 -6.91 5.37
C THR A 76 1.19 -5.91 5.52
N THR A 77 0.03 -6.12 4.89
CA THR A 77 -1.09 -5.19 5.06
C THR A 77 -1.62 -5.16 6.50
N PRO A 78 -1.88 -6.30 7.17
CA PRO A 78 -2.26 -6.26 8.59
C PRO A 78 -1.19 -5.60 9.47
N TYR A 79 0.08 -5.89 9.22
CA TYR A 79 1.18 -5.27 9.95
C TYR A 79 1.16 -3.74 9.79
N LEU A 80 1.08 -3.26 8.55
CA LEU A 80 1.04 -1.83 8.27
C LEU A 80 -0.23 -1.18 8.83
N ALA A 81 -1.37 -1.86 8.75
CA ALA A 81 -2.64 -1.35 9.29
C ALA A 81 -2.62 -1.22 10.83
N SER A 82 -1.73 -1.93 11.50
CA SER A 82 -1.54 -1.77 12.93
C SER A 82 -0.82 -0.46 13.31
N ILE A 83 -0.24 0.23 12.33
CA ILE A 83 0.57 1.43 12.56
C ILE A 83 0.05 2.63 11.75
N PHE A 84 -0.39 2.39 10.52
CA PHE A 84 -0.74 3.43 9.55
C PHE A 84 -2.13 3.19 8.94
N ASN A 85 -2.71 4.23 8.35
CA ASN A 85 -3.74 4.03 7.34
C ASN A 85 -3.09 3.39 6.12
N THR A 86 -3.75 2.43 5.48
CA THR A 86 -3.17 1.64 4.39
C THR A 86 -4.09 1.51 3.20
N VAL A 87 -3.49 1.35 2.02
CA VAL A 87 -4.20 0.97 0.80
C VAL A 87 -3.41 -0.17 0.17
N ASP A 88 -4.08 -1.26 -0.23
CA ASP A 88 -3.44 -2.34 -0.97
C ASP A 88 -4.20 -2.69 -2.24
N SER A 89 -3.58 -3.53 -3.06
CA SER A 89 -4.16 -4.02 -4.31
C SER A 89 -4.31 -5.55 -4.31
N PHE A 90 -4.62 -6.15 -3.16
CA PHE A 90 -4.78 -7.59 -3.04
C PHE A 90 -5.80 -8.13 -4.04
N ASP A 91 -5.40 -9.10 -4.87
CA ASP A 91 -6.20 -9.53 -6.01
C ASP A 91 -6.53 -11.03 -6.05
N THR A 92 -6.19 -11.79 -5.05
CA THR A 92 -6.56 -13.21 -4.97
C THR A 92 -8.02 -13.31 -4.51
N HIS A 93 -8.95 -13.30 -5.46
CA HIS A 93 -10.40 -13.19 -5.22
C HIS A 93 -10.92 -14.16 -4.17
N ALA A 94 -10.53 -15.43 -4.24
CA ALA A 94 -11.00 -16.46 -3.31
C ALA A 94 -10.59 -16.18 -1.85
N LYS A 95 -9.55 -15.40 -1.64
CA LYS A 95 -9.00 -15.10 -0.31
C LYS A 95 -9.30 -13.67 0.18
N ILE A 96 -10.05 -12.89 -0.59
CA ILE A 96 -10.41 -11.53 -0.19
C ILE A 96 -11.16 -11.51 1.16
N PRO A 97 -12.17 -12.38 1.41
CA PRO A 97 -12.84 -12.35 2.71
C PRO A 97 -11.92 -12.61 3.90
N GLU A 98 -11.00 -13.56 3.77
CA GLU A 98 -9.99 -13.84 4.81
C GLU A 98 -9.05 -12.66 5.01
N HIS A 99 -8.56 -12.10 3.92
CA HIS A 99 -7.69 -10.92 3.96
C HIS A 99 -8.40 -9.72 4.61
N PHE A 100 -9.67 -9.51 4.26
CA PHE A 100 -10.48 -8.47 4.86
C PHE A 100 -10.55 -8.62 6.39
N GLU A 101 -10.82 -9.82 6.88
CA GLU A 101 -10.92 -10.07 8.32
C GLU A 101 -9.62 -9.78 9.06
N GLU A 102 -8.50 -10.23 8.51
CA GLU A 102 -7.20 -10.03 9.14
C GLU A 102 -6.81 -8.53 9.16
N VAL A 103 -7.05 -7.83 8.07
CA VAL A 103 -6.79 -6.39 7.99
C VAL A 103 -7.75 -5.62 8.90
N GLN A 104 -9.03 -6.02 8.95
CA GLN A 104 -10.05 -5.42 9.81
C GLN A 104 -9.65 -5.49 11.29
N LYS A 105 -9.17 -6.64 11.75
CA LYS A 105 -8.70 -6.79 13.13
C LYS A 105 -7.58 -5.82 13.46
N ALA A 106 -6.57 -5.74 12.59
CA ALA A 106 -5.41 -4.87 12.81
C ALA A 106 -5.81 -3.39 12.79
N ALA A 107 -6.59 -2.97 11.79
CA ALA A 107 -7.02 -1.59 11.64
C ALA A 107 -7.92 -1.15 12.80
N SER A 108 -8.88 -1.99 13.19
CA SER A 108 -9.79 -1.70 14.31
C SER A 108 -9.03 -1.56 15.63
N ALA A 109 -8.07 -2.46 15.90
CA ALA A 109 -7.30 -2.43 17.13
C ALA A 109 -6.41 -1.20 17.22
N SER A 110 -5.95 -0.65 16.10
CA SER A 110 -5.08 0.52 16.04
C SER A 110 -5.79 1.85 15.82
N GLY A 111 -7.11 1.80 15.55
CA GLY A 111 -7.88 3.00 15.18
C GLY A 111 -7.51 3.55 13.81
N LYS A 112 -7.03 2.71 12.91
CA LYS A 112 -6.63 3.09 11.56
C LYS A 112 -7.68 2.68 10.52
N THR A 113 -7.59 3.26 9.34
CA THR A 113 -8.43 2.93 8.19
C THR A 113 -7.61 2.16 7.17
N ALA A 114 -8.18 1.09 6.64
CA ALA A 114 -7.53 0.30 5.60
C ALA A 114 -8.47 0.09 4.42
N LEU A 115 -7.98 0.33 3.22
CA LEU A 115 -8.65 0.00 1.97
C LEU A 115 -7.90 -1.15 1.34
N ILE A 116 -8.60 -2.25 1.08
CA ILE A 116 -7.99 -3.41 0.43
C ILE A 116 -8.52 -3.58 -0.99
N SER A 117 -7.75 -4.28 -1.81
CA SER A 117 -8.18 -4.71 -3.14
C SER A 117 -8.54 -3.54 -4.06
N VAL A 118 -7.78 -2.47 -3.97
CA VAL A 118 -7.97 -1.26 -4.79
C VAL A 118 -7.14 -1.39 -6.06
N GLY A 119 -7.79 -1.72 -7.17
CA GLY A 119 -7.15 -1.92 -8.46
C GLY A 119 -8.16 -1.89 -9.58
N TRP A 120 -7.84 -2.57 -10.70
CA TRP A 120 -8.75 -2.72 -11.81
C TRP A 120 -9.84 -3.75 -11.50
N ASP A 121 -9.44 -4.97 -11.13
CA ASP A 121 -10.33 -6.07 -10.79
C ASP A 121 -9.63 -7.00 -9.77
N PRO A 122 -9.98 -6.95 -8.51
CA PRO A 122 -11.07 -6.15 -7.90
C PRO A 122 -10.75 -4.65 -7.86
N GLY A 123 -11.79 -3.83 -7.80
CA GLY A 123 -11.70 -2.39 -7.70
C GLY A 123 -12.62 -1.69 -8.70
N LEU A 124 -12.04 -1.00 -9.71
CA LEU A 124 -12.81 -0.22 -10.67
C LEU A 124 -13.83 -1.06 -11.44
N PHE A 125 -13.45 -2.24 -11.92
CA PHE A 125 -14.39 -3.10 -12.66
C PHE A 125 -15.48 -3.68 -11.77
N SER A 126 -15.21 -3.85 -10.48
CA SER A 126 -16.23 -4.26 -9.52
C SER A 126 -17.34 -3.21 -9.41
N LEU A 127 -16.97 -1.94 -9.33
CA LEU A 127 -17.91 -0.82 -9.31
C LEU A 127 -18.68 -0.72 -10.62
N ALA A 128 -17.97 -0.85 -11.75
CA ALA A 128 -18.60 -0.80 -13.06
C ALA A 128 -19.65 -1.91 -13.21
N ARG A 129 -19.37 -3.13 -12.74
CA ARG A 129 -20.35 -4.22 -12.77
C ARG A 129 -21.59 -3.90 -11.94
N LEU A 130 -21.43 -3.29 -10.77
CA LEU A 130 -22.57 -2.87 -9.94
C LEU A 130 -23.44 -1.86 -10.69
N TYR A 131 -22.84 -0.86 -11.32
CA TYR A 131 -23.58 0.13 -12.10
C TYR A 131 -24.33 -0.51 -13.29
N MET A 132 -23.72 -1.46 -13.95
CA MET A 132 -24.30 -2.11 -15.12
C MET A 132 -25.46 -3.06 -14.77
N THR A 133 -25.50 -3.57 -13.55
CA THR A 133 -26.55 -4.49 -13.09
C THR A 133 -27.68 -3.80 -12.31
N SER A 134 -27.50 -2.55 -11.99
CA SER A 134 -28.51 -1.74 -11.34
C SER A 134 -29.33 -0.96 -12.35
#